data_14572557318dff8865438d3e90fbcf7e
#
_entry.id   14572557318dff8865438d3e90fbcf7e
#
_cell.length_a   1.000
_cell.length_b   1.000
_cell.length_c   1.000
_cell.angle_alpha   90.00
_cell.angle_beta   90.00
_cell.angle_gamma   90.00
#
_symmetry.space_group_name_H-M   'P 1'
#
loop_
_entity.id
_entity.type
_entity.pdbx_description
1 polymer ?
#
loop_
_entity_poly.entity_id
_entity_poly.type
_entity_poly.pdbx_seq_one_letter_code
_entity_poly.pdbx_strand_id
1 'polypeptide(L)'
;MELTFLGKTSFKFKTKNLTLLIDPISDKERADVVVLTTPGGIGQIAGAVNREKPFLIDRPGEYELGGVGIIVDRLVIGKPEMIVRISGDGVEVAHTGAVTGDLEEKMIQRLAESDVMLVTLAKAVELVKSCEPYIAVLMGYENLEQVDQFLGAHKFEIVKRDLDKLKLEAESLPENTEVVVLNG
;
A
#
# COMPACT_ATOMS: atom_id res chain seq x y z
N MET A 1 -7.34 -5.76 10.64
CA MET A 1 -6.45 -6.04 9.48
C MET A 1 -5.00 -6.12 9.93
N GLU A 2 -4.16 -6.98 9.34
CA GLU A 2 -2.71 -7.03 9.60
C GLU A 2 -1.96 -6.74 8.30
N LEU A 3 -0.96 -5.87 8.36
CA LEU A 3 -0.14 -5.43 7.23
C LEU A 3 1.31 -5.88 7.45
N THR A 4 1.93 -6.48 6.42
CA THR A 4 3.35 -6.86 6.40
C THR A 4 4.00 -6.27 5.15
N PHE A 5 5.12 -5.59 5.32
CA PHE A 5 5.95 -5.09 4.21
C PHE A 5 6.85 -6.22 3.72
N LEU A 6 6.94 -6.41 2.42
CA LEU A 6 7.75 -7.46 1.78
C LEU A 6 8.90 -6.89 0.95
N GLY A 7 9.08 -5.57 1.01
CA GLY A 7 10.12 -4.84 0.27
C GLY A 7 9.58 -4.07 -0.93
N LYS A 8 10.25 -2.98 -1.32
CA LYS A 8 9.87 -2.06 -2.40
C LYS A 8 8.44 -1.52 -2.24
N THR A 9 7.51 -1.91 -3.10
CA THR A 9 6.07 -1.59 -3.03
C THR A 9 5.24 -2.80 -2.64
N SER A 10 5.87 -3.91 -2.26
CA SER A 10 5.18 -5.17 -1.99
C SER A 10 4.64 -5.25 -0.57
N PHE A 11 3.36 -5.55 -0.46
CA PHE A 11 2.67 -5.71 0.82
C PHE A 11 1.77 -6.93 0.86
N LYS A 12 1.68 -7.51 2.05
CA LYS A 12 0.72 -8.54 2.39
C LYS A 12 -0.29 -8.00 3.39
N PHE A 13 -1.56 -8.14 3.06
CA PHE A 13 -2.68 -7.82 3.92
C PHE A 13 -3.35 -9.11 4.38
N LYS A 14 -3.58 -9.24 5.66
CA LYS A 14 -4.38 -10.32 6.23
C LYS A 14 -5.59 -9.73 6.93
N THR A 15 -6.77 -10.02 6.38
CA THR A 15 -8.05 -9.70 7.00
C THR A 15 -8.63 -10.93 7.71
N LYS A 16 -9.81 -10.81 8.29
CA LYS A 16 -10.51 -11.95 8.90
C LYS A 16 -10.80 -13.07 7.89
N ASN A 17 -11.06 -12.71 6.63
CA ASN A 17 -11.62 -13.63 5.64
C ASN A 17 -10.68 -13.97 4.49
N LEU A 18 -9.69 -13.14 4.20
CA LEU A 18 -8.78 -13.36 3.08
C LEU A 18 -7.38 -12.80 3.31
N THR A 19 -6.43 -13.29 2.52
CA THR A 19 -5.09 -12.74 2.38
C THR A 19 -4.94 -12.12 1.00
N LEU A 20 -4.45 -10.88 0.95
CA LEU A 20 -4.22 -10.14 -0.27
C LEU A 20 -2.74 -9.76 -0.37
N LEU A 21 -2.16 -9.87 -1.56
CA LEU A 21 -0.82 -9.39 -1.91
C LEU A 21 -0.91 -8.25 -2.91
N ILE A 22 -0.18 -7.18 -2.67
CA ILE A 22 0.05 -6.13 -3.66
C ILE A 22 1.50 -6.22 -4.13
N ASP A 23 1.70 -6.17 -5.44
CA ASP A 23 3.01 -6.19 -6.11
C ASP A 23 3.99 -7.24 -5.55
N PRO A 24 3.62 -8.51 -5.43
CA PRO A 24 4.49 -9.52 -4.84
C PRO A 24 5.82 -9.61 -5.60
N ILE A 25 6.93 -9.67 -4.84
CA ILE A 25 8.30 -9.74 -5.36
C ILE A 25 8.91 -11.15 -5.31
N SER A 26 8.21 -12.11 -4.71
CA SER A 26 8.66 -13.50 -4.62
C SER A 26 7.48 -14.47 -4.72
N ASP A 27 7.78 -15.72 -5.01
CA ASP A 27 6.82 -16.84 -5.08
C ASP A 27 6.60 -17.56 -3.73
N LYS A 28 7.17 -17.05 -2.66
CA LYS A 28 7.09 -17.67 -1.33
C LYS A 28 5.78 -17.39 -0.61
N GLU A 29 5.14 -16.26 -0.93
CA GLU A 29 3.91 -15.82 -0.28
C GLU A 29 2.69 -16.43 -0.95
N ARG A 30 1.66 -16.72 -0.14
CA ARG A 30 0.36 -17.20 -0.61
C ARG A 30 -0.69 -16.16 -0.34
N ALA A 31 -1.65 -16.04 -1.27
CA ALA A 31 -2.77 -15.13 -1.13
C ALA A 31 -4.01 -15.66 -1.86
N ASP A 32 -5.17 -15.21 -1.42
CA ASP A 32 -6.45 -15.42 -2.10
C ASP A 32 -6.61 -14.44 -3.26
N VAL A 33 -6.03 -13.23 -3.09
CA VAL A 33 -6.07 -12.14 -4.07
C VAL A 33 -4.67 -11.59 -4.30
N VAL A 34 -4.34 -11.33 -5.56
CA VAL A 34 -3.12 -10.62 -5.96
C VAL A 34 -3.51 -9.38 -6.76
N VAL A 35 -3.01 -8.22 -6.35
CA VAL A 35 -3.20 -6.94 -7.05
C VAL A 35 -1.87 -6.47 -7.60
N LEU A 36 -1.84 -6.06 -8.86
CA LEU A 36 -0.66 -5.48 -9.51
C LEU A 36 -0.91 -4.00 -9.75
N THR A 37 -0.07 -3.13 -9.19
CA THR A 37 -0.16 -1.69 -9.43
C THR A 37 0.45 -1.27 -10.76
N THR A 38 1.24 -2.16 -11.38
CA THR A 38 1.79 -1.98 -12.72
C THR A 38 1.46 -3.21 -13.58
N PRO A 39 0.68 -3.05 -14.67
CA PRO A 39 0.37 -4.16 -15.57
C PRO A 39 1.62 -4.78 -16.19
N GLY A 40 1.61 -6.09 -16.37
CA GLY A 40 2.73 -6.82 -17.01
C GLY A 40 3.78 -7.37 -16.05
N GLY A 41 3.69 -7.11 -14.76
CA GLY A 41 4.56 -7.70 -13.72
C GLY A 41 4.38 -9.20 -13.49
N ILE A 42 3.45 -9.85 -14.19
CA ILE A 42 3.10 -11.27 -14.04
C ILE A 42 4.31 -12.19 -14.32
N GLY A 43 5.23 -11.81 -15.19
CA GLY A 43 6.39 -12.65 -15.54
C GLY A 43 7.33 -12.91 -14.36
N GLN A 44 7.35 -12.03 -13.37
CA GLN A 44 8.15 -12.20 -12.15
C GLN A 44 7.41 -12.98 -11.05
N ILE A 45 6.11 -13.20 -11.22
CA ILE A 45 5.21 -13.74 -10.19
C ILE A 45 4.63 -15.11 -10.59
N ALA A 46 4.97 -15.64 -11.77
CA ALA A 46 4.40 -16.88 -12.29
C ALA A 46 4.53 -18.08 -11.33
N GLY A 47 5.46 -18.01 -10.36
CA GLY A 47 5.62 -18.97 -9.28
C GLY A 47 4.79 -18.65 -8.03
N ALA A 48 4.55 -17.39 -7.70
CA ALA A 48 3.78 -16.97 -6.51
C ALA A 48 2.28 -17.30 -6.64
N VAL A 49 1.83 -17.43 -7.87
CA VAL A 49 0.45 -17.78 -8.26
C VAL A 49 0.23 -19.31 -8.21
N ASN A 50 1.12 -20.08 -7.59
CA ASN A 50 1.15 -21.52 -7.77
C ASN A 50 0.50 -22.30 -6.62
N ARG A 51 -0.54 -22.98 -6.93
CA ARG A 51 -1.25 -24.21 -6.53
C ARG A 51 -2.74 -24.06 -6.34
N GLU A 52 -3.24 -22.90 -5.94
CA GLU A 52 -4.63 -22.48 -6.02
C GLU A 52 -4.58 -21.08 -6.62
N LYS A 53 -5.05 -20.93 -7.86
CA LYS A 53 -4.93 -19.66 -8.60
C LYS A 53 -5.57 -18.53 -7.80
N PRO A 54 -4.82 -17.56 -7.24
CA PRO A 54 -5.43 -16.40 -6.59
C PRO A 54 -6.25 -15.63 -7.61
N PHE A 55 -7.23 -14.88 -7.11
CA PHE A 55 -7.91 -13.91 -7.96
C PHE A 55 -6.94 -12.78 -8.31
N LEU A 56 -6.64 -12.61 -9.61
CA LEU A 56 -5.69 -11.61 -10.08
C LEU A 56 -6.43 -10.34 -10.49
N ILE A 57 -6.00 -9.20 -9.91
CA ILE A 57 -6.43 -7.86 -10.27
C ILE A 57 -5.24 -7.12 -10.90
N ASP A 58 -5.30 -6.90 -12.21
CA ASP A 58 -4.26 -6.27 -13.01
C ASP A 58 -4.78 -5.07 -13.83
N ARG A 59 -5.98 -4.59 -13.50
CA ARG A 59 -6.66 -3.50 -14.22
C ARG A 59 -7.55 -2.68 -13.29
N PRO A 60 -7.87 -1.42 -13.67
CA PRO A 60 -8.81 -0.60 -12.93
C PRO A 60 -10.18 -1.25 -12.81
N GLY A 61 -10.82 -1.02 -11.68
CA GLY A 61 -12.15 -1.54 -11.38
C GLY A 61 -12.44 -1.53 -9.89
N GLU A 62 -13.67 -1.91 -9.58
CA GLU A 62 -14.17 -2.11 -8.21
C GLU A 62 -14.45 -3.59 -8.01
N TYR A 63 -13.90 -4.15 -6.97
CA TYR A 63 -13.96 -5.58 -6.64
C TYR A 63 -14.40 -5.75 -5.20
N GLU A 64 -15.14 -6.82 -4.92
CA GLU A 64 -15.47 -7.25 -3.57
C GLU A 64 -15.22 -8.75 -3.43
N LEU A 65 -14.36 -9.12 -2.50
CA LEU A 65 -13.94 -10.51 -2.26
C LEU A 65 -13.86 -10.75 -0.75
N GLY A 66 -14.60 -11.73 -0.26
CA GLY A 66 -14.58 -12.11 1.16
C GLY A 66 -14.97 -10.99 2.13
N GLY A 67 -15.79 -10.02 1.70
CA GLY A 67 -16.15 -8.83 2.48
C GLY A 67 -15.07 -7.75 2.52
N VAL A 68 -14.09 -7.83 1.61
CA VAL A 68 -13.06 -6.80 1.42
C VAL A 68 -13.34 -6.10 0.09
N GLY A 69 -13.55 -4.79 0.16
CA GLY A 69 -13.64 -3.92 -1.00
C GLY A 69 -12.24 -3.57 -1.52
N ILE A 70 -12.05 -3.62 -2.84
CA ILE A 70 -10.77 -3.27 -3.49
C ILE A 70 -11.11 -2.39 -4.68
N ILE A 71 -10.64 -1.15 -4.65
CA ILE A 71 -10.80 -0.20 -5.74
C ILE A 71 -9.43 0.06 -6.35
N VAL A 72 -9.32 -0.18 -7.65
CA VAL A 72 -8.10 0.06 -8.42
C VAL A 72 -8.36 1.20 -9.39
N ASP A 73 -7.67 2.31 -9.22
CA ASP A 73 -7.77 3.49 -10.04
C ASP A 73 -6.50 3.69 -10.88
N ARG A 74 -6.64 4.07 -12.15
CA ARG A 74 -5.51 4.47 -12.98
C ARG A 74 -5.16 5.93 -12.68
N LEU A 75 -3.88 6.19 -12.43
CA LEU A 75 -3.40 7.52 -12.05
C LEU A 75 -3.45 8.54 -13.18
N VAL A 76 -3.03 8.12 -14.37
CA VAL A 76 -2.98 8.98 -15.56
C VAL A 76 -3.43 8.17 -16.77
N ILE A 77 -4.26 8.76 -17.62
CA ILE A 77 -4.65 8.14 -18.87
C ILE A 77 -3.40 7.88 -19.73
N GLY A 78 -3.23 6.64 -20.16
CA GLY A 78 -2.10 6.24 -21.00
C GLY A 78 -0.85 5.81 -20.24
N LYS A 79 -0.81 5.95 -18.91
CA LYS A 79 0.26 5.39 -18.07
C LYS A 79 -0.21 4.11 -17.36
N PRO A 80 0.68 3.14 -17.13
CA PRO A 80 0.30 1.86 -16.55
C PRO A 80 0.08 1.89 -15.03
N GLU A 81 0.61 2.88 -14.33
CA GLU A 81 0.61 2.95 -12.89
C GLU A 81 -0.81 3.09 -12.33
N MET A 82 -1.10 2.32 -11.28
CA MET A 82 -2.39 2.30 -10.59
C MET A 82 -2.18 2.51 -9.09
N ILE A 83 -3.20 3.05 -8.46
CA ILE A 83 -3.35 3.06 -7.00
C ILE A 83 -4.39 2.04 -6.61
N VAL A 84 -4.30 1.55 -5.38
CA VAL A 84 -5.22 0.57 -4.82
C VAL A 84 -5.77 1.09 -3.51
N ARG A 85 -7.09 1.08 -3.35
CA ARG A 85 -7.75 1.33 -2.06
C ARG A 85 -8.41 0.05 -1.59
N ILE A 86 -8.20 -0.29 -0.32
CA ILE A 86 -8.68 -1.52 0.30
C ILE A 86 -9.53 -1.14 1.49
N SER A 87 -10.77 -1.61 1.51
CA SER A 87 -11.71 -1.47 2.60
C SER A 87 -11.92 -2.82 3.27
N GLY A 88 -11.54 -2.96 4.53
CA GLY A 88 -11.69 -4.22 5.24
C GLY A 88 -11.45 -4.10 6.74
N ASP A 89 -12.13 -4.92 7.53
CA ASP A 89 -12.05 -4.93 8.99
C ASP A 89 -12.27 -3.54 9.63
N GLY A 90 -13.06 -2.65 8.97
CA GLY A 90 -13.38 -1.30 9.42
C GLY A 90 -12.28 -0.27 9.19
N VAL A 91 -11.28 -0.55 8.37
CA VAL A 91 -10.17 0.36 8.04
C VAL A 91 -10.04 0.51 6.53
N GLU A 92 -9.82 1.76 6.07
CA GLU A 92 -9.54 2.11 4.69
C GLU A 92 -8.03 2.29 4.49
N VAL A 93 -7.44 1.55 3.56
CA VAL A 93 -6.00 1.61 3.26
C VAL A 93 -5.80 2.00 1.80
N ALA A 94 -5.01 3.05 1.54
CA ALA A 94 -4.55 3.41 0.20
C ALA A 94 -3.12 2.96 -0.03
N HIS A 95 -2.88 2.35 -1.19
CA HIS A 95 -1.54 2.01 -1.68
C HIS A 95 -1.26 2.82 -2.94
N THR A 96 -0.28 3.71 -2.89
CA THR A 96 -0.01 4.66 -3.97
C THR A 96 0.74 4.06 -5.17
N GLY A 97 1.04 2.76 -5.15
CA GLY A 97 1.89 2.15 -6.19
C GLY A 97 3.29 2.76 -6.22
N ALA A 98 3.97 2.62 -7.35
CA ALA A 98 5.30 3.19 -7.58
C ALA A 98 5.25 4.63 -8.15
N VAL A 99 4.27 5.43 -7.73
CA VAL A 99 4.04 6.77 -8.25
C VAL A 99 5.18 7.71 -7.92
N THR A 100 5.68 8.40 -8.94
CA THR A 100 6.70 9.45 -8.80
C THR A 100 6.26 10.79 -9.42
N GLY A 101 5.25 10.77 -10.30
CA GLY A 101 4.70 11.97 -10.95
C GLY A 101 3.68 12.72 -10.09
N ASP A 102 3.23 13.87 -10.57
CA ASP A 102 2.19 14.66 -9.91
C ASP A 102 0.83 13.97 -10.05
N LEU A 103 0.05 14.02 -8.98
CA LEU A 103 -1.30 13.49 -8.92
C LEU A 103 -2.32 14.60 -9.22
N GLU A 104 -3.39 14.25 -9.92
CA GLU A 104 -4.52 15.14 -10.08
C GLU A 104 -5.21 15.36 -8.72
N GLU A 105 -5.74 16.57 -8.51
CA GLU A 105 -6.44 16.96 -7.28
C GLU A 105 -7.56 15.97 -6.91
N LYS A 106 -8.32 15.50 -7.90
CA LYS A 106 -9.37 14.49 -7.70
C LYS A 106 -8.81 13.18 -7.12
N MET A 107 -7.58 12.81 -7.48
CA MET A 107 -6.93 11.60 -6.97
C MET A 107 -6.47 11.81 -5.53
N ILE A 108 -5.91 12.99 -5.22
CA ILE A 108 -5.52 13.36 -3.85
C ILE A 108 -6.76 13.34 -2.94
N GLN A 109 -7.90 13.87 -3.39
CA GLN A 109 -9.16 13.83 -2.63
C GLN A 109 -9.60 12.38 -2.33
N ARG A 110 -9.49 11.46 -3.30
CA ARG A 110 -9.82 10.05 -3.10
C ARG A 110 -8.85 9.35 -2.13
N LEU A 111 -7.56 9.71 -2.17
CA LEU A 111 -6.57 9.18 -1.24
C LEU A 111 -6.80 9.69 0.19
N ALA A 112 -7.27 10.92 0.33
CA ALA A 112 -7.58 11.54 1.63
C ALA A 112 -8.77 10.88 2.36
N GLU A 113 -9.56 10.04 1.67
CA GLU A 113 -10.62 9.24 2.30
C GLU A 113 -10.06 8.02 3.07
N SER A 114 -8.75 7.74 2.97
CA SER A 114 -8.14 6.55 3.56
C SER A 114 -7.54 6.83 4.93
N ASP A 115 -7.76 5.92 5.87
CA ASP A 115 -7.20 5.99 7.23
C ASP A 115 -5.68 5.77 7.23
N VAL A 116 -5.23 4.88 6.37
CA VAL A 116 -3.82 4.47 6.27
C VAL A 116 -3.33 4.62 4.83
N MET A 117 -2.15 5.19 4.66
CA MET A 117 -1.56 5.38 3.35
C MET A 117 -0.19 4.70 3.26
N LEU A 118 -0.02 3.81 2.28
CA LEU A 118 1.26 3.22 1.90
C LEU A 118 1.84 4.09 0.79
N VAL A 119 2.91 4.82 1.10
CA VAL A 119 3.41 5.91 0.25
C VAL A 119 4.91 5.79 0.01
N THR A 120 5.33 6.02 -1.24
CA THR A 120 6.76 6.05 -1.58
C THR A 120 7.46 7.26 -0.97
N LEU A 121 8.77 7.13 -0.65
CA LEU A 121 9.56 8.25 -0.12
C LEU A 121 9.43 9.50 -1.01
N ALA A 122 9.39 9.32 -2.34
CA ALA A 122 9.29 10.42 -3.30
C ALA A 122 8.00 11.26 -3.15
N LYS A 123 6.92 10.67 -2.64
CA LYS A 123 5.61 11.32 -2.50
C LYS A 123 5.16 11.50 -1.05
N ALA A 124 5.89 10.97 -0.07
CA ALA A 124 5.46 10.95 1.32
C ALA A 124 5.20 12.35 1.89
N VAL A 125 6.10 13.32 1.69
CA VAL A 125 5.93 14.68 2.23
C VAL A 125 4.67 15.37 1.65
N GLU A 126 4.50 15.27 0.33
CA GLU A 126 3.36 15.85 -0.38
C GLU A 126 2.04 15.22 0.08
N LEU A 127 1.95 13.89 0.01
CA LEU A 127 0.70 13.19 0.26
C LEU A 127 0.31 13.15 1.74
N VAL A 128 1.29 13.00 2.65
CA VAL A 128 1.01 13.09 4.09
C VAL A 128 0.42 14.45 4.44
N LYS A 129 0.99 15.53 3.88
CA LYS A 129 0.49 16.89 4.12
C LYS A 129 -0.89 17.15 3.49
N SER A 130 -1.15 16.60 2.31
CA SER A 130 -2.39 16.87 1.57
C SER A 130 -3.56 15.99 1.97
N CYS A 131 -3.28 14.76 2.44
CA CYS A 131 -4.30 13.76 2.76
C CYS A 131 -4.48 13.58 4.27
N GLU A 132 -3.49 13.95 5.09
CA GLU A 132 -3.52 13.83 6.55
C GLU A 132 -4.00 12.45 7.06
N PRO A 133 -3.44 11.31 6.55
CA PRO A 133 -3.85 10.00 7.00
C PRO A 133 -3.51 9.82 8.49
N TYR A 134 -4.23 8.98 9.20
CA TYR A 134 -3.85 8.61 10.57
C TYR A 134 -2.49 7.91 10.61
N ILE A 135 -2.22 7.05 9.62
CA ILE A 135 -0.94 6.33 9.52
C ILE A 135 -0.40 6.43 8.09
N ALA A 136 0.86 6.88 7.95
CA ALA A 136 1.61 6.85 6.70
C ALA A 136 2.74 5.82 6.77
N VAL A 137 2.62 4.72 6.04
CA VAL A 137 3.66 3.69 5.95
C VAL A 137 4.58 4.00 4.79
N LEU A 138 5.86 4.18 5.06
CA LEU A 138 6.86 4.46 4.03
C LEU A 138 7.20 3.20 3.24
N MET A 139 7.31 3.35 1.92
CA MET A 139 7.68 2.28 0.99
C MET A 139 8.53 2.82 -0.18
N GLY A 140 8.92 1.94 -1.11
CA GLY A 140 9.65 2.32 -2.33
C GLY A 140 11.12 2.63 -2.08
N TYR A 141 11.70 2.09 -1.02
CA TYR A 141 13.13 2.17 -0.70
C TYR A 141 13.80 0.80 -0.86
N GLU A 142 15.12 0.81 -1.07
CA GLU A 142 15.91 -0.42 -1.21
C GLU A 142 16.61 -0.81 0.10
N ASN A 143 16.86 0.17 0.98
CA ASN A 143 17.50 -0.03 2.27
C ASN A 143 17.10 1.06 3.28
N LEU A 144 17.35 0.79 4.56
CA LEU A 144 17.00 1.70 5.65
C LEU A 144 17.83 2.99 5.65
N GLU A 145 19.00 3.03 5.02
CA GLU A 145 19.80 4.24 4.90
C GLU A 145 19.07 5.33 4.09
N GLN A 146 18.35 4.95 3.02
CA GLN A 146 17.49 5.87 2.27
C GLN A 146 16.36 6.44 3.15
N VAL A 147 15.78 5.61 4.02
CA VAL A 147 14.76 6.06 4.98
C VAL A 147 15.36 7.02 6.00
N ASP A 148 16.56 6.73 6.52
CA ASP A 148 17.25 7.59 7.50
C ASP A 148 17.58 8.96 6.89
N GLN A 149 18.08 8.98 5.65
CA GLN A 149 18.34 10.22 4.92
C GLN A 149 17.04 11.01 4.69
N PHE A 150 15.97 10.35 4.30
CA PHE A 150 14.67 10.96 4.09
C PHE A 150 14.11 11.55 5.38
N LEU A 151 14.09 10.79 6.48
CA LEU A 151 13.60 11.25 7.78
C LEU A 151 14.49 12.36 8.37
N GLY A 152 15.79 12.33 8.09
CA GLY A 152 16.73 13.40 8.48
C GLY A 152 16.50 14.72 7.72
N ALA A 153 16.06 14.64 6.46
CA ALA A 153 15.74 15.81 5.64
C ALA A 153 14.34 16.38 5.89
N HIS A 154 13.40 15.56 6.38
CA HIS A 154 12.01 15.94 6.58
C HIS A 154 11.59 15.64 8.02
N LYS A 155 11.01 16.64 8.68
CA LYS A 155 10.55 16.49 10.07
C LYS A 155 9.12 15.95 10.09
N PHE A 156 8.95 14.77 10.67
CA PHE A 156 7.66 14.20 11.06
C PHE A 156 7.57 14.20 12.59
N GLU A 157 6.40 14.51 13.14
CA GLU A 157 6.22 14.61 14.60
C GLU A 157 6.35 13.27 15.31
N ILE A 158 5.76 12.23 14.71
CA ILE A 158 5.74 10.89 15.27
C ILE A 158 6.25 9.91 14.22
N VAL A 159 7.31 9.18 14.56
CA VAL A 159 7.89 8.14 13.70
C VAL A 159 7.99 6.84 14.49
N LYS A 160 7.33 5.77 13.98
CA LYS A 160 7.45 4.41 14.53
C LYS A 160 8.30 3.55 13.61
N ARG A 161 9.22 2.78 14.18
CA ARG A 161 10.18 1.94 13.46
C ARG A 161 10.30 0.57 14.12
N ASP A 162 11.06 -0.30 13.47
CA ASP A 162 11.41 -1.64 13.96
C ASP A 162 10.20 -2.56 14.19
N LEU A 163 9.20 -2.41 13.33
CA LEU A 163 7.99 -3.23 13.33
C LEU A 163 8.03 -4.22 12.16
N ASP A 164 7.88 -5.50 12.44
CA ASP A 164 7.74 -6.53 11.39
C ASP A 164 6.34 -6.52 10.76
N LYS A 165 5.36 -6.05 11.52
CA LYS A 165 3.95 -6.01 11.13
C LYS A 165 3.23 -4.85 11.77
N LEU A 166 2.21 -4.35 11.10
CA LEU A 166 1.31 -3.33 11.60
C LEU A 166 -0.11 -3.92 11.72
N LYS A 167 -0.66 -3.92 12.94
CA LYS A 167 -2.07 -4.22 13.15
C LYS A 167 -2.87 -2.94 13.01
N LEU A 168 -3.96 -3.02 12.25
CA LEU A 168 -4.87 -1.93 11.97
C LEU A 168 -6.25 -2.30 12.52
N GLU A 169 -6.72 -1.51 13.46
CA GLU A 169 -8.02 -1.63 14.11
C GLU A 169 -8.63 -0.23 14.17
N ALA A 170 -9.88 -0.07 13.73
CA ALA A 170 -10.51 1.25 13.61
C ALA A 170 -10.52 2.03 14.94
N GLU A 171 -10.73 1.32 16.05
CA GLU A 171 -10.80 1.92 17.39
C GLU A 171 -9.44 2.34 17.96
N SER A 172 -8.34 1.92 17.32
CA SER A 172 -6.96 2.19 17.80
C SER A 172 -6.14 3.05 16.85
N LEU A 173 -6.77 3.69 15.86
CA LEU A 173 -6.09 4.65 15.01
C LEU A 173 -5.65 5.88 15.83
N PRO A 174 -4.44 6.42 15.56
CA PRO A 174 -3.92 7.57 16.31
C PRO A 174 -4.70 8.86 15.99
N GLU A 175 -4.68 9.83 16.91
CA GLU A 175 -5.31 11.14 16.67
C GLU A 175 -4.52 12.02 15.70
N ASN A 176 -3.19 11.87 15.68
CA ASN A 176 -2.30 12.63 14.80
C ASN A 176 -1.61 11.66 13.84
N THR A 177 -1.22 12.14 12.68
CA THR A 177 -0.51 11.32 11.68
C THR A 177 0.77 10.71 12.24
N GLU A 178 0.87 9.40 12.21
CA GLU A 178 2.06 8.65 12.54
C GLU A 178 2.75 8.16 11.26
N VAL A 179 4.04 8.42 11.13
CA VAL A 179 4.87 7.84 10.06
C VAL A 179 5.43 6.51 10.54
N VAL A 180 5.22 5.45 9.78
CA VAL A 180 5.62 4.08 10.13
C VAL A 180 6.62 3.56 9.12
N VAL A 181 7.70 2.95 9.62
CA VAL A 181 8.70 2.22 8.84
C VAL A 181 8.65 0.76 9.27
N LEU A 182 8.27 -0.12 8.35
CA LEU A 182 8.23 -1.55 8.60
C LEU A 182 9.53 -2.22 8.15
N ASN A 183 9.94 -3.27 8.87
CA ASN A 183 11.01 -4.16 8.42
C ASN A 183 10.49 -4.97 7.22
N GLY A 184 11.34 -5.16 6.18
CA GLY A 184 11.03 -5.91 4.97
C GLY A 184 12.06 -6.97 4.68
#